data_499e1b7807883575e9678f2a0c5f9ba3
#
_entry.id   499e1b7807883575e9678f2a0c5f9ba3
#
_cell.length_a   1.000
_cell.length_b   1.000
_cell.length_c   1.000
_cell.angle_alpha   90.00
_cell.angle_beta   90.00
_cell.angle_gamma   90.00
#
_symmetry.space_group_name_H-M   'P 1'
#
loop_
_entity.id
_entity.type
_entity.pdbx_description
1 polymer ?
#
loop_
_entity_poly.entity_id
_entity_poly.type
_entity_poly.pdbx_seq_one_letter_code
_entity_poly.pdbx_strand_id
1 'polypeptide(L)'
;MGFVLGAFADDAAVEGFLTICTGGGNHRVHSQVAPHGGARGMLPTNPWCIGIPGGDLGPVVMDFATGKIAGGWIYAAQSAGALLPKNCVIDREGNLTRNPEDYFNGGAILPMGEHKGFALSLIAELIAEAMLGPSSPECNWFLITIDTRRFRQPKALTAAAEEVLADLRNCPPAPGFKRVEIPGEKERKQREQSNGIIAVPKKTWKQILELSEELKLGRQT
;
A
#
# COMPACT_ATOMS: atom_id res chain seq x y z
N MET A 1 -8.74 0.16 -6.59
CA MET A 1 -8.45 -1.28 -6.47
C MET A 1 -7.17 -1.42 -5.65
N GLY A 2 -7.21 -2.01 -4.46
CA GLY A 2 -6.01 -2.18 -3.63
C GLY A 2 -5.39 -3.53 -3.93
N PHE A 3 -4.33 -3.58 -4.71
CA PHE A 3 -3.53 -4.79 -4.82
C PHE A 3 -2.62 -4.89 -3.59
N VAL A 4 -2.53 -6.06 -2.99
CA VAL A 4 -1.59 -6.38 -1.92
C VAL A 4 -0.30 -6.84 -2.59
N LEU A 5 0.53 -5.87 -3.01
CA LEU A 5 1.81 -6.17 -3.67
C LEU A 5 2.79 -6.84 -2.71
N GLY A 6 2.68 -6.50 -1.43
CA GLY A 6 3.55 -7.01 -0.38
C GLY A 6 3.54 -8.53 -0.25
N ALA A 7 2.44 -9.21 -0.55
CA ALA A 7 2.40 -10.67 -0.52
C ALA A 7 3.34 -11.30 -1.56
N PHE A 8 3.31 -10.78 -2.79
CA PHE A 8 4.19 -11.27 -3.87
C PHE A 8 5.66 -10.94 -3.60
N ALA A 9 5.94 -9.76 -3.04
CA ALA A 9 7.29 -9.36 -2.70
C ALA A 9 7.85 -10.17 -1.50
N ASP A 10 6.99 -10.54 -0.54
CA ASP A 10 7.33 -11.42 0.58
C ASP A 10 7.72 -12.82 0.06
N ASP A 11 6.89 -13.43 -0.77
CA ASP A 11 7.15 -14.73 -1.37
C ASP A 11 8.45 -14.74 -2.21
N ALA A 12 8.66 -13.72 -3.06
CA ALA A 12 9.88 -13.57 -3.83
C ALA A 12 11.13 -13.40 -2.95
N ALA A 13 11.01 -12.67 -1.84
CA ALA A 13 12.11 -12.46 -0.92
C ALA A 13 12.48 -13.73 -0.13
N VAL A 14 11.51 -14.59 0.19
CA VAL A 14 11.76 -15.93 0.75
C VAL A 14 12.60 -16.77 -0.21
N GLU A 15 12.36 -16.66 -1.52
CA GLU A 15 13.11 -17.35 -2.56
C GLU A 15 14.49 -16.71 -2.88
N GLY A 16 14.86 -15.65 -2.17
CA GLY A 16 16.16 -14.99 -2.30
C GLY A 16 16.21 -13.85 -3.32
N PHE A 17 15.07 -13.24 -3.64
CA PHE A 17 15.00 -12.13 -4.60
C PHE A 17 14.72 -10.79 -3.90
N LEU A 18 15.41 -9.73 -4.36
CA LEU A 18 14.98 -8.36 -4.14
C LEU A 18 13.94 -8.02 -5.22
N THR A 19 12.77 -7.58 -4.82
CA THR A 19 11.71 -7.16 -5.74
C THR A 19 11.42 -5.68 -5.55
N ILE A 20 11.33 -4.92 -6.65
CA ILE A 20 10.88 -3.52 -6.66
C ILE A 20 9.70 -3.46 -7.62
N CYS A 21 8.54 -3.05 -7.12
CA CYS A 21 7.32 -2.93 -7.91
C CYS A 21 6.69 -1.56 -7.69
N THR A 22 6.23 -0.94 -8.76
CA THR A 22 5.39 0.25 -8.71
C THR A 22 4.32 0.20 -9.79
N GLY A 23 3.21 0.87 -9.56
CA GLY A 23 2.13 0.98 -10.53
C GLY A 23 1.60 2.40 -10.59
N GLY A 24 1.03 2.75 -11.73
CA GLY A 24 0.46 4.07 -11.99
C GLY A 24 -0.17 4.14 -13.36
N GLY A 25 -0.44 5.35 -13.80
CA GLY A 25 -1.04 5.62 -15.10
C GLY A 25 -2.52 5.97 -15.02
N ASN A 26 -2.98 6.57 -16.12
CA ASN A 26 -4.35 7.03 -16.26
C ASN A 26 -4.77 8.09 -15.22
N HIS A 27 -3.86 9.02 -14.92
CA HIS A 27 -4.04 10.09 -13.92
C HIS A 27 -5.32 10.93 -14.17
N ARG A 28 -5.81 11.02 -15.41
CA ARG A 28 -7.04 11.74 -15.75
C ARG A 28 -8.30 11.02 -15.26
N VAL A 29 -8.26 9.71 -15.15
CA VAL A 29 -9.39 8.88 -14.66
C VAL A 29 -9.26 8.62 -13.16
N HIS A 30 -8.04 8.38 -12.68
CA HIS A 30 -7.77 8.02 -11.28
C HIS A 30 -7.14 9.18 -10.49
N SER A 31 -7.73 10.37 -10.58
CA SER A 31 -7.24 11.59 -9.93
C SER A 31 -7.63 11.65 -8.44
N GLN A 32 -6.96 10.85 -7.60
CA GLN A 32 -7.29 10.66 -6.18
C GLN A 32 -6.39 11.46 -5.23
N VAL A 33 -5.11 11.65 -5.60
CA VAL A 33 -4.10 12.29 -4.76
C VAL A 33 -3.74 13.65 -5.32
N ALA A 34 -3.74 14.68 -4.47
CA ALA A 34 -3.31 16.01 -4.85
C ALA A 34 -1.78 16.06 -5.00
N PRO A 35 -1.23 16.79 -5.97
CA PRO A 35 0.17 17.17 -5.95
C PRO A 35 0.50 17.96 -4.70
N HIS A 36 1.75 17.94 -4.25
CA HIS A 36 2.17 18.81 -3.14
C HIS A 36 1.95 20.28 -3.50
N GLY A 37 1.16 21.00 -2.69
CA GLY A 37 0.74 22.37 -2.97
C GLY A 37 -0.47 22.50 -3.91
N GLY A 38 -1.01 21.39 -4.41
CA GLY A 38 -2.22 21.38 -5.23
C GLY A 38 -3.50 21.33 -4.41
N ALA A 39 -4.58 21.90 -4.94
CA ALA A 39 -5.88 21.97 -4.28
C ALA A 39 -6.88 20.90 -4.74
N ARG A 40 -6.47 19.96 -5.59
CA ARG A 40 -7.34 18.89 -6.10
C ARG A 40 -6.54 17.63 -6.47
N GLY A 41 -7.23 16.50 -6.55
CA GLY A 41 -6.63 15.25 -7.02
C GLY A 41 -6.19 15.34 -8.49
N MET A 42 -4.99 14.86 -8.77
CA MET A 42 -4.38 14.84 -10.11
C MET A 42 -3.65 13.54 -10.41
N LEU A 43 -3.37 12.72 -9.40
CA LEU A 43 -2.60 11.49 -9.53
C LEU A 43 -3.37 10.32 -8.91
N PRO A 44 -3.19 9.10 -9.40
CA PRO A 44 -3.61 7.90 -8.68
C PRO A 44 -2.84 7.75 -7.35
N THR A 45 -3.14 6.70 -6.63
CA THR A 45 -2.45 6.39 -5.36
C THR A 45 -1.03 5.84 -5.55
N ASN A 46 -0.64 5.50 -6.77
CA ASN A 46 0.70 5.14 -7.25
C ASN A 46 1.55 4.40 -6.22
N PRO A 47 1.24 3.12 -5.94
CA PRO A 47 1.89 2.37 -4.89
C PRO A 47 3.34 2.01 -5.22
N TRP A 48 4.14 1.87 -4.18
CA TRP A 48 5.48 1.29 -4.23
C TRP A 48 5.54 0.08 -3.31
N CYS A 49 6.13 -0.98 -3.80
CA CYS A 49 6.43 -2.17 -3.02
C CYS A 49 7.88 -2.58 -3.23
N ILE A 50 8.61 -2.78 -2.13
CA ILE A 50 9.97 -3.31 -2.16
C ILE A 50 10.04 -4.43 -1.13
N GLY A 51 10.44 -5.63 -1.59
CA GLY A 51 10.70 -6.78 -0.74
C GLY A 51 12.14 -7.25 -0.88
N ILE A 52 12.79 -7.56 0.24
CA ILE A 52 14.18 -8.06 0.27
C ILE A 52 14.30 -9.19 1.28
N PRO A 53 15.13 -10.22 1.03
CA PRO A 53 15.47 -11.19 2.07
C PRO A 53 15.95 -10.49 3.34
N GLY A 54 15.41 -10.87 4.48
CA GLY A 54 15.71 -10.26 5.78
C GLY A 54 16.53 -11.17 6.68
N GLY A 55 16.40 -10.95 7.99
CA GLY A 55 17.03 -11.73 9.04
C GLY A 55 16.20 -12.96 9.46
N ASP A 56 16.37 -13.37 10.72
CA ASP A 56 15.78 -14.60 11.28
C ASP A 56 14.23 -14.57 11.33
N LEU A 57 13.63 -13.38 11.37
CA LEU A 57 12.18 -13.21 11.38
C LEU A 57 11.57 -13.07 9.97
N GLY A 58 12.35 -13.35 8.92
CA GLY A 58 11.91 -13.37 7.53
C GLY A 58 12.16 -12.04 6.76
N PRO A 59 11.59 -11.91 5.57
CA PRO A 59 11.81 -10.79 4.68
C PRO A 59 11.45 -9.42 5.28
N VAL A 60 12.04 -8.37 4.74
CA VAL A 60 11.59 -6.99 4.97
C VAL A 60 10.79 -6.55 3.75
N VAL A 61 9.55 -6.12 3.97
CA VAL A 61 8.63 -5.74 2.89
C VAL A 61 8.03 -4.38 3.17
N MET A 62 8.27 -3.45 2.27
CA MET A 62 7.64 -2.15 2.22
C MET A 62 6.53 -2.19 1.16
N ASP A 63 5.28 -1.93 1.53
CA ASP A 63 4.15 -1.85 0.60
C ASP A 63 3.23 -0.71 1.03
N PHE A 64 3.21 0.38 0.27
CA PHE A 64 2.38 1.53 0.58
C PHE A 64 1.95 2.31 -0.66
N ALA A 65 0.78 2.95 -0.57
CA ALA A 65 0.37 4.00 -1.50
C ALA A 65 1.08 5.31 -1.19
N THR A 66 1.29 6.16 -2.21
CA THR A 66 1.93 7.47 -2.04
C THR A 66 1.04 8.55 -1.42
N GLY A 67 -0.25 8.24 -1.19
CA GLY A 67 -1.16 9.07 -0.41
C GLY A 67 -1.01 8.86 1.10
N LYS A 68 -1.35 9.86 1.90
CA LYS A 68 -1.33 9.80 3.39
C LYS A 68 -2.28 8.77 3.98
N ILE A 69 -3.31 8.38 3.24
CA ILE A 69 -4.29 7.37 3.63
C ILE A 69 -4.66 6.54 2.40
N ALA A 70 -4.88 5.25 2.57
CA ALA A 70 -5.38 4.42 1.49
C ALA A 70 -6.87 4.72 1.22
N GLY A 71 -7.29 4.72 -0.05
CA GLY A 71 -8.68 4.97 -0.42
C GLY A 71 -9.68 4.07 0.28
N GLY A 72 -9.35 2.79 0.50
CA GLY A 72 -10.19 1.83 1.23
C GLY A 72 -10.55 2.28 2.65
N TRP A 73 -9.67 3.00 3.35
CA TRP A 73 -9.97 3.56 4.66
C TRP A 73 -10.99 4.70 4.59
N ILE A 74 -11.02 5.47 3.50
CA ILE A 74 -12.03 6.54 3.31
C ILE A 74 -13.41 5.92 3.13
N TYR A 75 -13.54 4.88 2.30
CA TYR A 75 -14.79 4.12 2.14
C TYR A 75 -15.24 3.47 3.46
N ALA A 76 -14.31 2.89 4.22
CA ALA A 76 -14.61 2.31 5.52
C ALA A 76 -15.10 3.37 6.53
N ALA A 77 -14.44 4.53 6.59
CA ALA A 77 -14.84 5.63 7.45
C ALA A 77 -16.23 6.17 7.08
N GLN A 78 -16.51 6.37 5.78
CA GLN A 78 -17.82 6.76 5.28
C GLN A 78 -18.91 5.75 5.72
N SER A 79 -18.67 4.46 5.48
CA SER A 79 -19.63 3.40 5.84
C SER A 79 -19.88 3.31 7.34
N ALA A 80 -18.90 3.68 8.17
CA ALA A 80 -18.98 3.67 9.62
C ALA A 80 -19.48 4.99 10.23
N GLY A 81 -19.68 6.06 9.43
CA GLY A 81 -19.96 7.40 9.92
C GLY A 81 -18.83 7.99 10.77
N ALA A 82 -17.58 7.57 10.50
CA ALA A 82 -16.40 7.95 11.27
C ALA A 82 -15.62 9.08 10.60
N LEU A 83 -14.89 9.86 11.40
CA LEU A 83 -14.00 10.89 10.89
C LEU A 83 -12.67 10.30 10.45
N LEU A 84 -12.10 10.84 9.38
CA LEU A 84 -10.75 10.52 8.91
C LEU A 84 -9.67 11.05 9.88
N PRO A 85 -8.46 10.49 9.85
CA PRO A 85 -7.31 11.06 10.54
C PRO A 85 -7.08 12.51 10.10
N LYS A 86 -6.47 13.31 10.98
CA LYS A 86 -6.12 14.70 10.66
C LYS A 86 -5.09 14.77 9.53
N ASN A 87 -5.19 15.84 8.73
CA ASN A 87 -4.19 16.20 7.71
C ASN A 87 -3.98 15.13 6.62
N CYS A 88 -5.00 14.33 6.30
CA CYS A 88 -4.92 13.29 5.26
C CYS A 88 -5.67 13.66 3.97
N VAL A 89 -6.71 14.47 4.07
CA VAL A 89 -7.64 14.77 2.98
C VAL A 89 -7.93 16.27 2.94
N ILE A 90 -8.16 16.78 1.74
CA ILE A 90 -8.69 18.14 1.47
C ILE A 90 -10.07 18.04 0.85
N ASP A 91 -10.89 19.07 1.06
CA ASP A 91 -12.14 19.27 0.36
C ASP A 91 -11.92 19.80 -1.09
N ARG A 92 -12.97 20.04 -1.81
CA ARG A 92 -12.90 20.54 -3.21
C ARG A 92 -12.35 21.97 -3.33
N GLU A 93 -12.39 22.75 -2.26
CA GLU A 93 -11.81 24.09 -2.13
C GLU A 93 -10.32 24.04 -1.75
N GLY A 94 -9.76 22.86 -1.41
CA GLY A 94 -8.37 22.67 -1.00
C GLY A 94 -8.12 22.81 0.50
N ASN A 95 -9.16 22.95 1.32
CA ASN A 95 -9.03 23.06 2.77
C ASN A 95 -8.92 21.67 3.42
N LEU A 96 -8.17 21.57 4.51
CA LEU A 96 -8.07 20.34 5.29
C LEU A 96 -9.43 19.93 5.86
N THR A 97 -9.81 18.70 5.63
CA THR A 97 -11.03 18.10 6.17
C THR A 97 -10.78 16.76 6.83
N ARG A 98 -11.74 16.33 7.64
CA ARG A 98 -11.81 14.98 8.23
C ARG A 98 -13.09 14.25 7.85
N ASN A 99 -14.01 14.94 7.17
CA ASN A 99 -15.25 14.35 6.72
C ASN A 99 -14.98 13.50 5.46
N PRO A 100 -15.23 12.18 5.46
CA PRO A 100 -15.02 11.34 4.29
C PRO A 100 -15.88 11.74 3.09
N GLU A 101 -17.06 12.36 3.30
CA GLU A 101 -17.92 12.82 2.23
C GLU A 101 -17.27 13.90 1.35
N ASP A 102 -16.40 14.73 1.92
CA ASP A 102 -15.73 15.79 1.17
C ASP A 102 -14.80 15.22 0.09
N TYR A 103 -14.19 14.04 0.35
CA TYR A 103 -13.41 13.33 -0.66
C TYR A 103 -14.27 12.91 -1.87
N PHE A 104 -15.46 12.39 -1.64
CA PHE A 104 -16.36 11.97 -2.71
C PHE A 104 -17.00 13.16 -3.45
N ASN A 105 -17.03 14.31 -2.81
CA ASN A 105 -17.56 15.57 -3.37
C ASN A 105 -16.47 16.42 -4.06
N GLY A 106 -15.40 15.81 -4.55
CA GLY A 106 -14.35 16.47 -5.32
C GLY A 106 -13.10 16.85 -4.51
N GLY A 107 -13.02 16.36 -3.28
CA GLY A 107 -11.81 16.46 -2.48
C GLY A 107 -10.70 15.49 -2.92
N ALA A 108 -9.58 15.50 -2.22
CA ALA A 108 -8.42 14.68 -2.56
C ALA A 108 -7.63 14.22 -1.33
N ILE A 109 -6.91 13.11 -1.50
CA ILE A 109 -5.93 12.62 -0.54
C ILE A 109 -4.67 13.48 -0.65
N LEU A 110 -4.05 13.84 0.47
CA LEU A 110 -2.74 14.49 0.49
C LEU A 110 -1.61 13.47 0.31
N PRO A 111 -0.49 13.85 -0.33
CA PRO A 111 0.66 12.97 -0.47
C PRO A 111 1.34 12.70 0.88
N MET A 112 1.74 11.45 1.14
CA MET A 112 2.49 11.10 2.34
C MET A 112 3.84 11.82 2.36
N GLY A 113 4.29 12.28 3.55
CA GLY A 113 5.55 13.01 3.65
C GLY A 113 5.64 14.21 2.69
N GLU A 114 4.48 14.79 2.32
CA GLU A 114 4.37 16.01 1.51
C GLU A 114 5.05 15.88 0.14
N HIS A 115 6.09 16.69 -0.14
CA HIS A 115 6.82 16.68 -1.40
C HIS A 115 7.49 15.31 -1.70
N LYS A 116 7.83 14.51 -0.68
CA LYS A 116 8.49 13.21 -0.87
C LYS A 116 7.54 12.18 -1.49
N GLY A 117 6.34 12.05 -0.94
CA GLY A 117 5.31 11.18 -1.50
C GLY A 117 4.83 11.67 -2.86
N PHE A 118 4.72 12.98 -3.06
CA PHE A 118 4.43 13.55 -4.36
C PHE A 118 5.51 13.17 -5.40
N ALA A 119 6.79 13.27 -5.06
CA ALA A 119 7.87 12.87 -5.96
C ALA A 119 7.80 11.38 -6.33
N LEU A 120 7.58 10.49 -5.35
CA LEU A 120 7.40 9.06 -5.60
C LEU A 120 6.18 8.79 -6.50
N SER A 121 5.07 9.49 -6.27
CA SER A 121 3.86 9.37 -7.08
C SER A 121 4.08 9.83 -8.52
N LEU A 122 4.75 10.96 -8.71
CA LEU A 122 5.07 11.49 -10.03
C LEU A 122 5.98 10.54 -10.82
N ILE A 123 7.03 9.99 -10.18
CA ILE A 123 7.92 9.02 -10.85
C ILE A 123 7.16 7.75 -11.23
N ALA A 124 6.31 7.21 -10.37
CA ALA A 124 5.48 6.06 -10.69
C ALA A 124 4.55 6.33 -11.88
N GLU A 125 3.92 7.50 -11.93
CA GLU A 125 3.07 7.92 -13.04
C GLU A 125 3.84 8.06 -14.35
N LEU A 126 5.04 8.67 -14.32
CA LEU A 126 5.89 8.80 -15.51
C LEU A 126 6.41 7.44 -16.01
N ILE A 127 6.77 6.52 -15.11
CA ILE A 127 7.12 5.16 -15.49
C ILE A 127 5.92 4.50 -16.19
N ALA A 128 4.75 4.57 -15.58
CA ALA A 128 3.56 3.87 -16.07
C ALA A 128 3.02 4.48 -17.37
N GLU A 129 2.90 5.80 -17.45
CA GLU A 129 2.20 6.47 -18.55
C GLU A 129 3.14 6.91 -19.67
N ALA A 130 4.35 7.42 -19.33
CA ALA A 130 5.27 7.94 -20.33
C ALA A 130 6.27 6.89 -20.82
N MET A 131 6.82 6.06 -19.94
CA MET A 131 7.83 5.08 -20.29
C MET A 131 7.20 3.78 -20.85
N LEU A 132 6.18 3.24 -20.19
CA LEU A 132 5.53 1.99 -20.63
C LEU A 132 4.44 2.23 -21.68
N GLY A 133 3.96 3.45 -21.82
CA GLY A 133 2.90 3.84 -22.74
C GLY A 133 1.53 3.97 -22.09
N PRO A 134 0.52 4.47 -22.84
CA PRO A 134 -0.80 4.77 -22.28
C PRO A 134 -1.42 3.55 -21.60
N SER A 135 -1.83 3.71 -20.35
CA SER A 135 -2.58 2.71 -19.62
C SER A 135 -4.07 2.82 -19.93
N SER A 136 -4.69 1.78 -20.41
CA SER A 136 -6.13 1.73 -20.68
C SER A 136 -6.62 0.28 -20.71
N PRO A 137 -7.70 -0.05 -19.98
CA PRO A 137 -8.52 0.82 -19.14
C PRO A 137 -8.00 1.02 -17.71
N GLU A 138 -6.96 0.30 -17.32
CA GLU A 138 -6.45 0.28 -15.93
C GLU A 138 -5.08 0.96 -15.81
N CYS A 139 -4.23 0.51 -14.90
CA CYS A 139 -2.89 1.02 -14.65
C CYS A 139 -1.82 0.08 -15.22
N ASN A 140 -0.65 0.63 -15.50
CA ASN A 140 0.54 -0.15 -15.83
C ASN A 140 1.36 -0.48 -14.57
N TRP A 141 2.05 -1.61 -14.62
CA TRP A 141 2.91 -2.08 -13.56
C TRP A 141 4.34 -2.23 -14.06
N PHE A 142 5.28 -1.77 -13.27
CA PHE A 142 6.70 -1.95 -13.50
C PHE A 142 7.28 -2.81 -12.38
N LEU A 143 7.94 -3.91 -12.76
CA LEU A 143 8.51 -4.88 -11.83
C LEU A 143 9.98 -5.13 -12.16
N ILE A 144 10.83 -5.03 -11.16
CA ILE A 144 12.22 -5.47 -11.22
C ILE A 144 12.41 -6.56 -10.16
N THR A 145 13.02 -7.68 -10.58
CA THR A 145 13.39 -8.76 -9.66
C THR A 145 14.88 -9.06 -9.81
N ILE A 146 15.61 -9.04 -8.72
CA ILE A 146 17.07 -9.20 -8.68
C ILE A 146 17.42 -10.37 -7.78
N ASP A 147 18.14 -11.35 -8.31
CA ASP A 147 18.69 -12.48 -7.54
C ASP A 147 19.80 -11.98 -6.60
N THR A 148 19.53 -11.96 -5.30
CA THR A 148 20.47 -11.46 -4.29
C THR A 148 21.69 -12.33 -4.13
N ARG A 149 21.65 -13.60 -4.55
CA ARG A 149 22.77 -14.55 -4.53
C ARG A 149 23.91 -14.11 -5.44
N ARG A 150 23.64 -13.20 -6.41
CA ARG A 150 24.65 -12.60 -7.26
C ARG A 150 25.54 -11.60 -6.52
N PHE A 151 25.11 -11.11 -5.36
CA PHE A 151 25.83 -10.13 -4.55
C PHE A 151 26.45 -10.78 -3.32
N ARG A 152 25.71 -11.66 -2.64
CA ARG A 152 26.16 -12.28 -1.39
C ARG A 152 25.52 -13.65 -1.21
N GLN A 153 26.28 -14.56 -0.57
CA GLN A 153 25.76 -15.89 -0.21
C GLN A 153 24.56 -15.74 0.76
N PRO A 154 23.48 -16.55 0.63
CA PRO A 154 22.26 -16.40 1.42
C PRO A 154 22.49 -16.33 2.92
N LYS A 155 23.26 -17.26 3.49
CA LYS A 155 23.58 -17.26 4.92
C LYS A 155 24.28 -15.99 5.40
N ALA A 156 25.21 -15.47 4.60
CA ALA A 156 25.93 -14.24 4.93
C ALA A 156 25.03 -13.00 4.78
N LEU A 157 24.10 -13.02 3.84
CA LEU A 157 23.09 -11.97 3.68
C LEU A 157 22.16 -11.94 4.88
N THR A 158 21.57 -13.10 5.26
CA THR A 158 20.66 -13.22 6.41
C THR A 158 21.33 -12.77 7.70
N ALA A 159 22.57 -13.20 7.96
CA ALA A 159 23.31 -12.80 9.17
C ALA A 159 23.54 -11.28 9.23
N ALA A 160 23.95 -10.66 8.11
CA ALA A 160 24.16 -9.22 8.07
C ALA A 160 22.84 -8.43 8.14
N ALA A 161 21.77 -8.95 7.57
CA ALA A 161 20.44 -8.35 7.69
C ALA A 161 19.96 -8.42 9.15
N GLU A 162 20.13 -9.58 9.83
CA GLU A 162 19.73 -9.73 11.23
C GLU A 162 20.50 -8.78 12.16
N GLU A 163 21.80 -8.57 11.94
CA GLU A 163 22.59 -7.60 12.70
C GLU A 163 21.92 -6.20 12.66
N VAL A 164 21.61 -5.71 11.46
CA VAL A 164 20.93 -4.41 11.28
C VAL A 164 19.54 -4.41 11.91
N LEU A 165 18.76 -5.46 11.69
CA LEU A 165 17.37 -5.53 12.14
C LEU A 165 17.27 -5.70 13.67
N ALA A 166 18.20 -6.42 14.28
CA ALA A 166 18.29 -6.56 15.74
C ALA A 166 18.60 -5.21 16.40
N ASP A 167 19.55 -4.45 15.86
CA ASP A 167 19.85 -3.10 16.36
C ASP A 167 18.64 -2.17 16.29
N LEU A 168 17.88 -2.20 15.19
CA LEU A 168 16.67 -1.41 15.03
C LEU A 168 15.56 -1.83 16.02
N ARG A 169 15.35 -3.13 16.22
CA ARG A 169 14.38 -3.66 17.19
C ARG A 169 14.74 -3.32 18.64
N ASN A 170 16.04 -3.25 18.94
CA ASN A 170 16.55 -2.90 20.27
C ASN A 170 16.48 -1.38 20.57
N CYS A 171 16.15 -0.55 19.57
CA CYS A 171 15.94 0.87 19.81
C CYS A 171 14.78 1.07 20.81
N PRO A 172 14.98 1.85 21.88
CA PRO A 172 13.92 2.13 22.85
C PRO A 172 12.69 2.73 22.15
N PRO A 173 11.46 2.24 22.43
CA PRO A 173 10.28 2.77 21.80
C PRO A 173 9.98 4.19 22.29
N ALA A 174 9.52 5.05 21.38
CA ALA A 174 9.05 6.38 21.73
C ALA A 174 7.72 6.31 22.54
N PRO A 175 7.37 7.37 23.31
CA PRO A 175 6.09 7.44 24.02
C PRO A 175 4.90 7.13 23.10
N GLY A 176 4.03 6.22 23.54
CA GLY A 176 2.87 5.77 22.76
C GLY A 176 3.13 4.54 21.89
N PHE A 177 4.36 4.09 21.72
CA PHE A 177 4.71 2.87 21.00
C PHE A 177 5.12 1.75 21.98
N LYS A 178 4.79 0.52 21.64
CA LYS A 178 5.19 -0.65 22.45
C LYS A 178 6.57 -1.17 22.07
N ARG A 179 6.97 -1.03 20.82
CA ARG A 179 8.23 -1.48 20.24
C ARG A 179 8.45 -0.80 18.88
N VAL A 180 9.67 -0.89 18.37
CA VAL A 180 9.95 -0.64 16.96
C VAL A 180 9.46 -1.84 16.14
N GLU A 181 8.76 -1.60 15.05
CA GLU A 181 8.26 -2.65 14.15
C GLU A 181 8.99 -2.54 12.79
N ILE A 182 9.49 -3.66 12.32
CA ILE A 182 10.11 -3.74 10.99
C ILE A 182 9.00 -3.95 9.94
N PRO A 183 9.08 -3.28 8.78
CA PRO A 183 8.10 -3.43 7.71
C PRO A 183 7.93 -4.90 7.27
N GLY A 184 6.68 -5.37 7.22
CA GLY A 184 6.31 -6.75 6.89
C GLY A 184 6.08 -7.67 8.08
N GLU A 185 6.65 -7.39 9.27
CA GLU A 185 6.49 -8.25 10.46
C GLU A 185 5.04 -8.29 10.97
N LYS A 186 4.37 -7.14 10.95
CA LYS A 186 2.98 -7.03 11.41
C LYS A 186 2.03 -7.85 10.53
N GLU A 187 2.20 -7.75 9.24
CA GLU A 187 1.38 -8.44 8.24
C GLU A 187 1.59 -9.96 8.32
N ARG A 188 2.83 -10.44 8.44
CA ARG A 188 3.13 -11.86 8.64
C ARG A 188 2.53 -12.39 9.93
N LYS A 189 2.72 -11.70 11.04
CA LYS A 189 2.13 -12.07 12.32
C LYS A 189 0.61 -12.14 12.27
N GLN A 190 -0.03 -11.20 11.59
CA GLN A 190 -1.48 -11.20 11.42
C GLN A 190 -1.94 -12.38 10.55
N ARG A 191 -1.20 -12.70 9.48
CA ARG A 191 -1.46 -13.87 8.62
C ARG A 191 -1.37 -15.17 9.43
N GLU A 192 -0.32 -15.35 10.21
CA GLU A 192 -0.14 -16.51 11.09
C GLU A 192 -1.28 -16.65 12.12
N GLN A 193 -1.65 -15.55 12.77
CA GLN A 193 -2.71 -15.54 13.78
C GLN A 193 -4.09 -15.78 13.21
N SER A 194 -4.33 -15.46 11.94
CA SER A 194 -5.63 -15.63 11.30
C SER A 194 -5.99 -17.09 11.03
N ASN A 195 -5.02 -18.02 11.01
CA ASN A 195 -5.20 -19.43 10.67
C ASN A 195 -6.03 -19.66 9.40
N GLY A 196 -5.88 -18.78 8.40
CA GLY A 196 -6.67 -18.83 7.17
C GLY A 196 -8.11 -18.32 7.31
N ILE A 197 -8.50 -17.78 8.46
CA ILE A 197 -9.83 -17.22 8.68
C ILE A 197 -9.80 -15.71 8.45
N ILE A 198 -10.72 -15.23 7.61
CA ILE A 198 -10.89 -13.79 7.34
C ILE A 198 -12.22 -13.34 7.91
N ALA A 199 -12.19 -12.37 8.83
CA ALA A 199 -13.40 -11.74 9.36
C ALA A 199 -13.92 -10.71 8.34
N VAL A 200 -15.05 -11.01 7.70
CA VAL A 200 -15.71 -10.12 6.76
C VAL A 200 -16.83 -9.35 7.48
N PRO A 201 -16.86 -7.99 7.41
CA PRO A 201 -17.95 -7.20 7.98
C PRO A 201 -19.31 -7.64 7.41
N LYS A 202 -20.35 -7.67 8.25
CA LYS A 202 -21.70 -8.15 7.86
C LYS A 202 -22.25 -7.44 6.62
N LYS A 203 -22.06 -6.12 6.52
CA LYS A 203 -22.51 -5.34 5.37
C LYS A 203 -21.80 -5.77 4.08
N THR A 204 -20.47 -5.93 4.13
CA THR A 204 -19.68 -6.40 2.99
C THR A 204 -20.07 -7.82 2.58
N TRP A 205 -20.27 -8.70 3.56
CA TRP A 205 -20.73 -10.07 3.30
C TRP A 205 -22.08 -10.10 2.59
N LYS A 206 -23.04 -9.26 3.03
CA LYS A 206 -24.33 -9.12 2.36
C LYS A 206 -24.18 -8.68 0.90
N GLN A 207 -23.34 -7.68 0.63
CA GLN A 207 -23.05 -7.22 -0.73
C GLN A 207 -22.42 -8.31 -1.62
N ILE A 208 -21.53 -9.12 -1.05
CA ILE A 208 -20.93 -10.27 -1.76
C ILE A 208 -22.02 -11.30 -2.12
N LEU A 209 -22.94 -11.60 -1.20
CA LEU A 209 -24.03 -12.54 -1.47
C LEU A 209 -24.99 -12.00 -2.55
N GLU A 210 -25.38 -10.74 -2.48
CA GLU A 210 -26.23 -10.08 -3.47
C GLU A 210 -25.58 -10.14 -4.87
N LEU A 211 -24.29 -9.81 -4.97
CA LEU A 211 -23.54 -9.88 -6.23
C LEU A 211 -23.43 -11.34 -6.74
N SER A 212 -23.22 -12.31 -5.85
CA SER A 212 -23.17 -13.73 -6.20
C SER A 212 -24.48 -14.22 -6.79
N GLU A 213 -25.62 -13.78 -6.24
CA GLU A 213 -26.96 -14.08 -6.76
C GLU A 213 -27.18 -13.43 -8.13
N GLU A 214 -26.84 -12.16 -8.27
CA GLU A 214 -26.93 -11.42 -9.55
C GLU A 214 -26.14 -12.07 -10.67
N LEU A 215 -24.91 -12.52 -10.36
CA LEU A 215 -24.03 -13.20 -11.30
C LEU A 215 -24.34 -14.70 -11.45
N LYS A 216 -25.37 -15.22 -10.78
CA LYS A 216 -25.75 -16.65 -10.77
C LYS A 216 -24.59 -17.59 -10.41
N LEU A 217 -23.68 -17.14 -9.56
CA LEU A 217 -22.60 -17.95 -9.05
C LEU A 217 -23.14 -18.86 -7.96
N GLY A 218 -23.24 -20.16 -8.23
CA GLY A 218 -23.65 -21.17 -7.23
C GLY A 218 -22.67 -21.18 -6.04
N ARG A 219 -23.18 -21.42 -4.83
CA ARG A 219 -22.32 -21.69 -3.66
C ARG A 219 -21.49 -22.94 -3.98
N GLN A 220 -20.17 -22.78 -4.14
CA GLN A 220 -19.27 -23.92 -4.00
C GLN A 220 -19.22 -24.24 -2.50
N THR A 221 -19.86 -25.37 -2.13
CA THR A 221 -19.82 -25.96 -0.78
C THR A 221 -18.47 -26.60 -0.53
#